data_d8c3960c0a130321518cae0887d9b81e
#
_entry.id   d8c3960c0a130321518cae0887d9b81e
#
_cell.length_a   1.000
_cell.length_b   1.000
_cell.length_c   1.000
_cell.angle_alpha   90.00
_cell.angle_beta   90.00
_cell.angle_gamma   90.00
#
_symmetry.space_group_name_H-M   'P 1'
#
loop_
_entity.id
_entity.type
_entity.pdbx_description
1 polymer ?
#
loop_
_entity_poly.entity_id
_entity_poly.type
_entity_poly.pdbx_seq_one_letter_code
_entity_poly.pdbx_strand_id
1 'polypeptide(L)'
;MIEFVRPTVEMVESIAADMRQADIDEVWASNHHTPLESMMKGWGLSDFATVAMYNNEPLVMIGLVKRDVLTGSGVVWMLGANKAMKYKKEFFRQTKPVIDEMLTICPRLCNMVHSKNKNSIAWLKWLGFTIEEPIPHGPDDELFHRFHLEGSTNV
;
A
#
# COMPACT_ATOMS: atom_id res chain seq x y z
N MET A 1 -1.63 6.44 -19.85
CA MET A 1 -1.65 7.31 -18.67
C MET A 1 -2.37 6.61 -17.53
N ILE A 2 -1.82 6.68 -16.35
CA ILE A 2 -2.45 6.08 -15.16
C ILE A 2 -3.48 7.05 -14.59
N GLU A 3 -4.68 6.53 -14.33
CA GLU A 3 -5.75 7.28 -13.67
C GLU A 3 -6.04 6.65 -12.32
N PHE A 4 -6.27 7.49 -11.31
CA PHE A 4 -6.65 7.03 -9.98
C PHE A 4 -8.15 7.23 -9.80
N VAL A 5 -8.87 6.14 -9.55
CA VAL A 5 -10.32 6.13 -9.51
C VAL A 5 -10.83 5.52 -8.20
N ARG A 6 -12.11 5.77 -7.90
CA ARG A 6 -12.77 5.16 -6.76
C ARG A 6 -12.85 3.65 -6.95
N PRO A 7 -12.51 2.83 -5.93
CA PRO A 7 -12.57 1.37 -6.05
C PRO A 7 -13.98 0.85 -6.31
N THR A 8 -14.06 -0.25 -7.06
CA THR A 8 -15.27 -1.06 -7.22
C THR A 8 -14.95 -2.49 -6.86
N VAL A 9 -15.99 -3.29 -6.58
CA VAL A 9 -15.80 -4.71 -6.26
C VAL A 9 -15.09 -5.44 -7.41
N GLU A 10 -15.46 -5.13 -8.65
CA GLU A 10 -14.87 -5.76 -9.84
C GLU A 10 -13.36 -5.47 -9.95
N MET A 11 -12.95 -4.25 -9.64
CA MET A 11 -11.53 -3.88 -9.62
C MET A 11 -10.77 -4.65 -8.55
N VAL A 12 -11.35 -4.76 -7.36
CA VAL A 12 -10.74 -5.49 -6.24
C VAL A 12 -10.58 -6.97 -6.60
N GLU A 13 -11.62 -7.58 -7.14
CA GLU A 13 -11.58 -8.97 -7.57
C GLU A 13 -10.53 -9.21 -8.67
N SER A 14 -10.43 -8.29 -9.62
CA SER A 14 -9.44 -8.36 -10.70
C SER A 14 -8.01 -8.32 -10.18
N ILE A 15 -7.70 -7.40 -9.26
CA ILE A 15 -6.37 -7.29 -8.66
C ILE A 15 -6.07 -8.52 -7.81
N ALA A 16 -7.01 -8.97 -7.01
CA ALA A 16 -6.83 -10.14 -6.15
C ALA A 16 -6.54 -11.40 -6.94
N ALA A 17 -7.21 -11.57 -8.09
CA ALA A 17 -7.04 -12.75 -8.96
C ALA A 17 -5.67 -12.80 -9.64
N ASP A 18 -4.99 -11.66 -9.78
CA ASP A 18 -3.68 -11.55 -10.44
C ASP A 18 -2.64 -10.92 -9.50
N MET A 19 -2.80 -11.08 -8.18
CA MET A 19 -1.93 -10.41 -7.22
C MET A 19 -0.47 -10.86 -7.37
N ARG A 20 0.45 -9.90 -7.22
CA ARG A 20 1.89 -10.16 -7.20
C ARG A 20 2.21 -11.16 -6.11
N GLN A 21 3.08 -12.12 -6.41
CA GLN A 21 3.45 -13.16 -5.43
C GLN A 21 4.01 -12.56 -4.14
N ALA A 22 4.81 -11.51 -4.25
CA ALA A 22 5.36 -10.83 -3.07
C ALA A 22 4.27 -10.25 -2.16
N ASP A 23 3.18 -9.75 -2.74
CA ASP A 23 2.05 -9.24 -1.97
C ASP A 23 1.21 -10.38 -1.38
N ILE A 24 1.04 -11.48 -2.12
CA ILE A 24 0.37 -12.68 -1.61
C ILE A 24 1.10 -13.19 -0.36
N ASP A 25 2.42 -13.30 -0.45
CA ASP A 25 3.25 -13.77 0.66
C ASP A 25 3.19 -12.82 1.84
N GLU A 26 3.17 -11.52 1.59
CA GLU A 26 3.12 -10.49 2.63
C GLU A 26 1.80 -10.51 3.40
N VAL A 27 0.65 -10.57 2.71
CA VAL A 27 -0.65 -10.58 3.41
C VAL A 27 -0.85 -11.89 4.17
N TRP A 28 -0.30 -12.99 3.69
CA TRP A 28 -0.31 -14.24 4.42
C TRP A 28 0.57 -14.18 5.66
N ALA A 29 1.81 -13.71 5.51
CA ALA A 29 2.75 -13.58 6.63
C ALA A 29 2.25 -12.59 7.69
N SER A 30 1.50 -11.59 7.28
CA SER A 30 0.96 -10.56 8.17
C SER A 30 -0.21 -11.05 9.02
N ASN A 31 -1.19 -11.72 8.41
CA ASN A 31 -2.45 -12.07 9.07
C ASN A 31 -3.08 -13.39 8.61
N HIS A 32 -2.40 -14.21 7.84
CA HIS A 32 -2.96 -15.41 7.22
C HIS A 32 -4.23 -15.12 6.38
N HIS A 33 -4.24 -13.98 5.70
CA HIS A 33 -5.32 -13.63 4.78
C HIS A 33 -5.02 -14.06 3.35
N THR A 34 -6.06 -14.47 2.62
CA THR A 34 -5.98 -14.63 1.17
C THR A 34 -5.94 -13.25 0.51
N PRO A 35 -5.53 -13.15 -0.77
CA PRO A 35 -5.53 -11.87 -1.48
C PRO A 35 -6.86 -11.11 -1.40
N LEU A 36 -7.97 -11.79 -1.70
CA LEU A 36 -9.29 -11.15 -1.71
C LEU A 36 -9.71 -10.71 -0.30
N GLU A 37 -9.51 -11.55 0.71
CA GLU A 37 -9.82 -11.21 2.11
C GLU A 37 -9.05 -9.96 2.54
N SER A 38 -7.76 -9.92 2.24
CA SER A 38 -6.91 -8.78 2.59
C SER A 38 -7.40 -7.48 1.95
N MET A 39 -7.71 -7.52 0.67
CA MET A 39 -8.18 -6.34 -0.06
C MET A 39 -9.53 -5.86 0.41
N MET A 40 -10.48 -6.78 0.60
CA MET A 40 -11.84 -6.42 1.05
C MET A 40 -11.81 -5.86 2.46
N LYS A 41 -11.02 -6.44 3.34
CA LYS A 41 -10.89 -5.95 4.71
C LYS A 41 -10.20 -4.59 4.76
N GLY A 42 -9.11 -4.43 4.03
CA GLY A 42 -8.39 -3.16 3.92
C GLY A 42 -9.30 -2.05 3.39
N TRP A 43 -10.02 -2.34 2.32
CA TRP A 43 -10.96 -1.38 1.74
C TRP A 43 -12.06 -1.00 2.74
N GLY A 44 -12.65 -1.98 3.42
CA GLY A 44 -13.70 -1.73 4.41
C GLY A 44 -13.26 -0.88 5.60
N LEU A 45 -11.99 -0.95 5.97
CA LEU A 45 -11.42 -0.18 7.08
C LEU A 45 -10.87 1.19 6.63
N SER A 46 -10.65 1.39 5.33
CA SER A 46 -9.97 2.58 4.83
C SER A 46 -10.90 3.80 4.80
N ASP A 47 -10.37 4.93 5.27
CA ASP A 47 -11.01 6.24 5.17
C ASP A 47 -10.82 6.85 3.79
N PHE A 48 -9.75 6.45 3.11
CA PHE A 48 -9.44 6.85 1.74
C PHE A 48 -8.90 5.62 1.01
N ALA A 49 -9.38 5.38 -0.21
CA ALA A 49 -8.88 4.31 -1.05
C ALA A 49 -9.03 4.70 -2.52
N THR A 50 -8.04 4.28 -3.33
CA THR A 50 -8.03 4.56 -4.76
C THR A 50 -7.43 3.38 -5.52
N VAL A 51 -7.82 3.22 -6.78
CA VAL A 51 -7.27 2.20 -7.67
C VAL A 51 -6.59 2.89 -8.84
N ALA A 52 -5.34 2.50 -9.09
CA ALA A 52 -4.61 2.95 -10.27
C ALA A 52 -5.05 2.11 -11.47
N MET A 53 -5.55 2.79 -12.50
CA MET A 53 -6.05 2.19 -13.73
C MET A 53 -5.16 2.56 -14.91
N TYR A 54 -4.93 1.62 -15.82
CA TYR A 54 -4.29 1.89 -17.11
C TYR A 54 -5.02 1.10 -18.20
N ASN A 55 -5.47 1.81 -19.26
CA ASN A 55 -6.26 1.20 -20.34
C ASN A 55 -7.41 0.33 -19.83
N ASN A 56 -8.18 0.84 -18.89
CA ASN A 56 -9.31 0.16 -18.25
C ASN A 56 -8.93 -1.12 -17.47
N GLU A 57 -7.63 -1.29 -17.18
CA GLU A 57 -7.17 -2.40 -16.35
C GLU A 57 -6.80 -1.91 -14.95
N PRO A 58 -7.36 -2.49 -13.89
CA PRO A 58 -6.95 -2.14 -12.52
C PRO A 58 -5.58 -2.75 -12.22
N LEU A 59 -4.66 -1.90 -11.76
CA LEU A 59 -3.28 -2.29 -11.51
C LEU A 59 -2.95 -2.45 -10.03
N VAL A 60 -3.29 -1.44 -9.23
CA VAL A 60 -2.90 -1.37 -7.82
C VAL A 60 -3.99 -0.67 -7.05
N MET A 61 -4.27 -1.15 -5.85
CA MET A 61 -5.14 -0.46 -4.89
C MET A 61 -4.29 0.09 -3.76
N ILE A 62 -4.54 1.33 -3.41
CA ILE A 62 -3.86 2.03 -2.31
C ILE A 62 -4.93 2.50 -1.34
N GLY A 63 -4.69 2.31 -0.05
CA GLY A 63 -5.63 2.74 0.99
C GLY A 63 -4.95 3.41 2.17
N LEU A 64 -5.74 4.15 2.91
CA LEU A 64 -5.31 4.85 4.12
C LEU A 64 -6.35 4.63 5.22
N VAL A 65 -5.90 4.10 6.35
CA VAL A 65 -6.72 3.91 7.55
C VAL A 65 -6.24 4.89 8.61
N LYS A 66 -7.09 5.82 9.02
CA LYS A 66 -6.77 6.71 10.15
C LYS A 66 -6.67 5.87 11.41
N ARG A 67 -5.57 6.00 12.13
CA ARG A 67 -5.28 5.15 13.29
C ARG A 67 -5.37 5.89 14.62
N ASP A 68 -4.73 7.04 14.71
CA ASP A 68 -4.64 7.80 15.95
C ASP A 68 -4.88 9.28 15.68
N VAL A 69 -5.99 9.78 16.18
CA VAL A 69 -6.40 11.18 16.01
C VAL A 69 -5.43 12.13 16.71
N LEU A 70 -4.87 11.72 17.86
CA LEU A 70 -3.98 12.58 18.65
C LEU A 70 -2.62 12.78 17.99
N THR A 71 -2.05 11.72 17.42
CA THR A 71 -0.75 11.79 16.72
C THR A 71 -0.87 12.10 15.25
N GLY A 72 -2.08 12.02 14.68
CA GLY A 72 -2.30 12.18 13.25
C GLY A 72 -1.79 11.02 12.41
N SER A 73 -1.57 9.85 13.04
CA SER A 73 -1.03 8.67 12.33
C SER A 73 -2.09 7.96 11.52
N GLY A 74 -1.70 7.50 10.33
CA GLY A 74 -2.51 6.66 9.47
C GLY A 74 -1.71 5.48 8.93
N VAL A 75 -2.40 4.38 8.69
CA VAL A 75 -1.80 3.19 8.08
C VAL A 75 -2.05 3.24 6.58
N VAL A 76 -0.95 3.35 5.81
CA VAL A 76 -1.00 3.28 4.35
C VAL A 76 -0.74 1.85 3.91
N TRP A 77 -1.53 1.37 2.95
CA TRP A 77 -1.34 0.03 2.40
C TRP A 77 -1.49 0.04 0.88
N MET A 78 -0.88 -0.93 0.24
CA MET A 78 -0.89 -1.05 -1.22
C MET A 78 -0.78 -2.52 -1.60
N LEU A 79 -1.65 -2.96 -2.51
CA LEU A 79 -1.64 -4.30 -3.07
C LEU A 79 -1.80 -4.21 -4.58
N GLY A 80 -0.98 -4.93 -5.32
CA GLY A 80 -0.92 -4.80 -6.77
C GLY A 80 -1.01 -6.09 -7.54
N ALA A 81 -1.48 -5.97 -8.78
CA ALA A 81 -1.53 -7.05 -9.75
C ALA A 81 -0.18 -7.22 -10.46
N ASN A 82 0.11 -8.42 -10.95
CA ASN A 82 1.33 -8.69 -11.71
C ASN A 82 1.48 -7.76 -12.91
N LYS A 83 0.39 -7.48 -13.61
CA LYS A 83 0.41 -6.60 -14.78
C LYS A 83 0.84 -5.17 -14.48
N ALA A 84 0.77 -4.73 -13.24
CA ALA A 84 1.25 -3.41 -12.82
C ALA A 84 2.75 -3.24 -13.07
N MET A 85 3.51 -4.33 -13.06
CA MET A 85 4.96 -4.29 -13.25
C MET A 85 5.37 -3.76 -14.63
N LYS A 86 4.51 -3.89 -15.63
CA LYS A 86 4.74 -3.34 -16.98
C LYS A 86 4.79 -1.82 -16.98
N TYR A 87 4.07 -1.20 -16.05
CA TYR A 87 3.90 0.25 -15.95
C TYR A 87 4.58 0.84 -14.72
N LYS A 88 5.56 0.12 -14.19
CA LYS A 88 6.22 0.41 -12.91
C LYS A 88 6.72 1.85 -12.79
N LYS A 89 7.45 2.33 -13.81
CA LYS A 89 8.03 3.68 -13.77
C LYS A 89 6.96 4.76 -13.74
N GLU A 90 5.94 4.61 -14.58
CA GLU A 90 4.85 5.57 -14.65
C GLU A 90 4.04 5.55 -13.35
N PHE A 91 3.74 4.36 -12.83
CA PHE A 91 3.04 4.20 -11.58
C PHE A 91 3.77 4.88 -10.44
N PHE A 92 5.09 4.66 -10.32
CA PHE A 92 5.89 5.27 -9.26
C PHE A 92 5.81 6.80 -9.31
N ARG A 93 5.94 7.38 -10.49
CA ARG A 93 5.87 8.84 -10.68
C ARG A 93 4.49 9.39 -10.32
N GLN A 94 3.44 8.70 -10.76
CA GLN A 94 2.07 9.15 -10.55
C GLN A 94 1.57 8.93 -9.13
N THR A 95 2.20 8.03 -8.37
CA THR A 95 1.79 7.72 -7.00
C THR A 95 2.24 8.79 -6.01
N LYS A 96 3.30 9.52 -6.31
CA LYS A 96 3.81 10.54 -5.38
C LYS A 96 2.75 11.58 -5.01
N PRO A 97 1.97 12.15 -5.95
CA PRO A 97 0.88 13.06 -5.59
C PRO A 97 -0.19 12.42 -4.69
N VAL A 98 -0.46 11.12 -4.85
CA VAL A 98 -1.41 10.40 -4.01
C VAL A 98 -0.90 10.32 -2.56
N ILE A 99 0.38 10.04 -2.38
CA ILE A 99 1.00 10.02 -1.05
C ILE A 99 0.97 11.42 -0.43
N ASP A 100 1.26 12.45 -1.21
CA ASP A 100 1.18 13.83 -0.75
C ASP A 100 -0.23 14.19 -0.28
N GLU A 101 -1.25 13.76 -1.00
CA GLU A 101 -2.64 13.93 -0.60
C GLU A 101 -2.95 13.20 0.71
N MET A 102 -2.47 11.97 0.86
CA MET A 102 -2.64 11.20 2.10
C MET A 102 -2.01 11.91 3.30
N LEU A 103 -0.87 12.57 3.11
CA LEU A 103 -0.20 13.33 4.15
C LEU A 103 -1.00 14.55 4.60
N THR A 104 -1.91 15.07 3.77
CA THR A 104 -2.83 16.13 4.18
C THR A 104 -3.93 15.60 5.10
N ILE A 105 -4.26 14.32 4.97
CA ILE A 105 -5.28 13.65 5.80
C ILE A 105 -4.66 13.17 7.12
N CYS A 106 -3.51 12.52 7.03
CA CYS A 106 -2.74 12.00 8.16
C CYS A 106 -1.30 12.50 8.04
N PRO A 107 -0.86 13.44 8.90
CA PRO A 107 0.51 13.98 8.83
C PRO A 107 1.62 12.94 8.96
N ARG A 108 1.32 11.77 9.51
CA ARG A 108 2.26 10.66 9.62
C ARG A 108 1.64 9.41 9.01
N LEU A 109 2.31 8.86 8.02
CA LEU A 109 1.95 7.58 7.39
C LEU A 109 2.89 6.50 7.89
N CYS A 110 2.36 5.33 8.21
CA CYS A 110 3.15 4.21 8.69
C CYS A 110 2.51 2.87 8.32
N ASN A 111 3.31 1.84 8.31
CA ASN A 111 2.88 0.44 8.22
C ASN A 111 4.12 -0.45 8.33
N MET A 112 3.97 -1.71 7.98
CA MET A 112 5.03 -2.69 7.94
C MET A 112 5.10 -3.32 6.56
N VAL A 113 6.31 -3.63 6.11
CA VAL A 113 6.56 -4.27 4.82
C VAL A 113 7.37 -5.55 5.04
N HIS A 114 6.97 -6.63 4.37
CA HIS A 114 7.64 -7.92 4.45
C HIS A 114 9.08 -7.79 3.92
N SER A 115 10.06 -8.33 4.63
CA SER A 115 11.47 -8.16 4.26
C SER A 115 11.81 -8.76 2.90
N LYS A 116 11.03 -9.71 2.43
CA LYS A 116 11.21 -10.34 1.11
C LYS A 116 10.57 -9.54 -0.03
N ASN A 117 9.75 -8.56 0.28
CA ASN A 117 9.07 -7.72 -0.73
C ASN A 117 9.99 -6.58 -1.19
N LYS A 118 11.06 -6.94 -1.90
CA LYS A 118 12.15 -6.02 -2.25
C LYS A 118 11.71 -4.86 -3.14
N ASN A 119 10.80 -5.10 -4.07
CA ASN A 119 10.30 -4.05 -4.96
C ASN A 119 9.52 -2.99 -4.17
N SER A 120 8.69 -3.42 -3.23
CA SER A 120 7.94 -2.48 -2.38
C SER A 120 8.87 -1.68 -1.47
N ILE A 121 9.88 -2.32 -0.89
CA ILE A 121 10.89 -1.63 -0.06
C ILE A 121 11.62 -0.56 -0.87
N ALA A 122 12.07 -0.89 -2.08
CA ALA A 122 12.76 0.07 -2.95
C ALA A 122 11.86 1.26 -3.31
N TRP A 123 10.61 1.00 -3.61
CA TRP A 123 9.62 2.03 -3.95
C TRP A 123 9.32 2.93 -2.75
N LEU A 124 9.15 2.36 -1.56
CA LEU A 124 8.94 3.14 -0.34
C LEU A 124 10.12 4.07 -0.06
N LYS A 125 11.35 3.58 -0.23
CA LYS A 125 12.55 4.42 -0.08
C LYS A 125 12.55 5.56 -1.10
N TRP A 126 12.19 5.26 -2.34
CA TRP A 126 12.13 6.28 -3.39
C TRP A 126 11.10 7.37 -3.06
N LEU A 127 9.98 7.00 -2.43
CA LEU A 127 8.94 7.96 -2.00
C LEU A 127 9.37 8.77 -0.78
N GLY A 128 10.48 8.43 -0.13
CA GLY A 128 11.00 9.15 1.03
C GLY A 128 10.68 8.52 2.37
N PHE A 129 10.07 7.34 2.40
CA PHE A 129 9.82 6.64 3.65
C PHE A 129 11.11 6.19 4.31
N THR A 130 11.14 6.27 5.64
CA THR A 130 12.20 5.68 6.47
C THR A 130 11.85 4.22 6.71
N ILE A 131 12.80 3.33 6.42
CA ILE A 131 12.65 1.88 6.63
C ILE A 131 13.48 1.50 7.86
N GLU A 132 12.83 0.93 8.86
CA GLU A 132 13.50 0.54 10.11
C GLU A 132 14.10 -0.87 10.01
N GLU A 133 14.90 -1.26 11.00
CA GLU A 133 15.48 -2.59 11.08
C GLU A 133 14.38 -3.67 11.14
N PRO A 134 14.64 -4.86 10.56
CA PRO A 134 13.60 -5.90 10.53
C PRO A 134 13.31 -6.47 11.92
N ILE A 135 12.04 -6.75 12.17
CA ILE A 135 11.57 -7.37 13.41
C ILE A 135 10.61 -8.52 13.09
N PRO A 136 10.50 -9.52 13.97
CA PRO A 136 9.47 -10.55 13.82
C PRO A 136 8.07 -9.94 13.91
N HIS A 137 7.18 -10.36 13.02
CA HIS A 137 5.81 -9.86 12.98
C HIS A 137 4.88 -10.89 12.35
N GLY A 138 3.62 -10.85 12.76
CA GLY A 138 2.61 -11.76 12.25
C GLY A 138 2.61 -13.13 12.92
N PRO A 139 1.66 -14.00 12.54
CA PRO A 139 1.49 -15.30 13.22
C PRO A 139 2.67 -16.27 13.06
N ASP A 140 3.48 -16.11 12.01
CA ASP A 140 4.63 -16.99 11.76
C ASP A 140 5.96 -16.33 12.10
N ASP A 141 5.96 -15.17 12.76
CA ASP A 141 7.14 -14.42 13.16
C ASP A 141 8.13 -14.15 12.00
N GLU A 142 7.63 -13.93 10.81
CA GLU A 142 8.46 -13.56 9.68
C GLU A 142 8.97 -12.12 9.84
N LEU A 143 10.09 -11.81 9.18
CA LEU A 143 10.73 -10.51 9.33
C LEU A 143 10.01 -9.44 8.50
N PHE A 144 9.63 -8.35 9.16
CA PHE A 144 9.04 -7.17 8.57
C PHE A 144 9.81 -5.93 8.99
N HIS A 145 9.80 -4.91 8.13
CA HIS A 145 10.32 -3.59 8.44
C HIS A 145 9.17 -2.64 8.73
N ARG A 146 9.21 -1.94 9.85
CA ARG A 146 8.35 -0.78 10.05
C ARG A 146 8.82 0.31 9.10
N PHE A 147 7.89 1.05 8.55
CA PHE A 147 8.22 2.22 7.74
C PHE A 147 7.30 3.38 8.08
N HIS A 148 7.80 4.59 7.88
CA HIS A 148 7.02 5.79 8.15
C HIS A 148 7.48 6.96 7.29
N LEU A 149 6.56 7.90 7.10
CA LEU A 149 6.81 9.15 6.40
C LEU A 149 6.01 10.24 7.12
N GLU A 150 6.65 11.36 7.38
CA GLU A 150 6.01 12.51 7.99
C GLU A 150 5.92 13.64 6.98
N GLY A 151 4.76 14.32 6.94
CA GLY A 151 4.57 15.50 6.12
C GLY A 151 5.40 16.64 6.67
N SER A 152 5.81 17.56 5.78
CA SER A 152 6.49 18.76 6.22
C SER A 152 5.51 19.61 7.02
N THR A 153 5.86 19.84 8.30
CA THR A 153 5.15 20.81 9.11
C THR A 153 5.68 22.18 8.78
N ASN A 154 5.01 22.88 7.87
CA ASN A 154 5.26 24.29 7.68
C ASN A 154 4.50 25.03 8.79
N VAL A 155 5.24 25.40 9.77
CA VAL A 155 4.72 26.28 10.81
C VAL A 155 4.96 27.71 10.36
#